data_962a9b3cb592e01630cbd02a1d0f438b
#
_entry.id   962a9b3cb592e01630cbd02a1d0f438b
#
_cell.length_a   1.000
_cell.length_b   1.000
_cell.length_c   1.000
_cell.angle_alpha   90.00
_cell.angle_beta   90.00
_cell.angle_gamma   90.00
#
_symmetry.space_group_name_H-M   'P 1'
#
loop_
_entity.id
_entity.type
_entity.pdbx_description
1 polymer ?
#
loop_
_entity_poly.entity_id
_entity_poly.type
_entity_poly.pdbx_seq_one_letter_code
_entity_poly.pdbx_strand_id
1 'polypeptide(L)'
;IRRQRQMCIRDSGLTREQQRLLEKTHKKFIRSGANLPADKQARLREINKQLSTLGITFSNNILNENNDFKLYVGKEEDLAGLPQWFRESAMAEARATGQEGKWLFTLHNASRLPFLQYSANRPLREQMYKAYINRGNNNDKNDNKKIIADIVRLRLEKAQLLGFDCYSNFVLDNTMAKNSTAVMDFLNNLWSYALPKA
;
A
#
# COMPACT_ATOMS: atom_id res chain seq x y z
N ILE A 1 18.95 7.31 -37.02
CA ILE A 1 17.54 6.88 -36.90
C ILE A 1 16.83 7.57 -35.67
N ARG A 2 17.44 7.69 -34.47
CA ARG A 2 16.83 8.37 -33.32
C ARG A 2 16.65 9.88 -33.52
N ARG A 3 17.66 10.58 -34.05
CA ARG A 3 17.58 12.03 -34.36
C ARG A 3 16.56 12.35 -35.45
N GLN A 4 16.43 11.49 -36.46
CA GLN A 4 15.45 11.68 -37.54
C GLN A 4 14.01 11.50 -37.02
N ARG A 5 13.74 10.53 -36.16
CA ARG A 5 12.41 10.38 -35.53
C ARG A 5 12.03 11.58 -34.67
N GLN A 6 12.98 12.18 -33.94
CA GLN A 6 12.73 13.41 -33.17
C GLN A 6 12.43 14.62 -34.05
N MET A 7 13.11 14.75 -35.22
CA MET A 7 12.81 15.83 -36.19
C MET A 7 11.42 15.65 -36.80
N CYS A 8 11.07 14.48 -37.31
CA CYS A 8 9.74 14.22 -37.88
C CYS A 8 8.57 14.45 -36.89
N ILE A 9 8.78 14.29 -35.60
CA ILE A 9 7.77 14.54 -34.56
C ILE A 9 7.61 16.05 -34.28
N ARG A 10 8.69 16.84 -34.36
CA ARG A 10 8.62 18.29 -34.13
C ARG A 10 7.97 19.08 -35.28
N ASP A 11 8.06 18.57 -36.50
CA ASP A 11 7.60 19.27 -37.71
C ASP A 11 6.25 18.73 -38.22
N SER A 12 5.63 17.79 -37.55
CA SER A 12 4.30 17.26 -37.90
C SER A 12 3.20 18.17 -37.38
N GLY A 13 2.21 18.50 -38.23
CA GLY A 13 1.01 19.24 -37.88
C GLY A 13 0.08 18.40 -36.96
N LEU A 14 0.56 18.07 -35.77
CA LEU A 14 -0.16 17.28 -34.80
C LEU A 14 -1.36 18.05 -34.23
N THR A 15 -2.49 17.37 -34.06
CA THR A 15 -3.62 17.91 -33.30
C THR A 15 -3.21 18.10 -31.82
N ARG A 16 -3.98 18.87 -31.07
CA ARG A 16 -3.75 19.10 -29.64
C ARG A 16 -3.71 17.79 -28.85
N GLU A 17 -4.59 16.84 -29.17
CA GLU A 17 -4.62 15.54 -28.52
C GLU A 17 -3.37 14.71 -28.85
N GLN A 18 -2.94 14.72 -30.09
CA GLN A 18 -1.73 14.02 -30.53
C GLN A 18 -0.48 14.59 -29.86
N GLN A 19 -0.36 15.91 -29.79
CA GLN A 19 0.72 16.58 -29.05
C GLN A 19 0.73 16.16 -27.58
N ARG A 20 -0.44 16.16 -26.94
CA ARG A 20 -0.57 15.75 -25.54
C ARG A 20 -0.21 14.29 -25.31
N LEU A 21 -0.60 13.41 -26.21
CA LEU A 21 -0.23 11.98 -26.16
C LEU A 21 1.28 11.82 -26.31
N LEU A 22 1.89 12.53 -27.23
CA LEU A 22 3.33 12.52 -27.45
C LEU A 22 4.09 12.98 -26.21
N GLU A 23 3.72 14.13 -25.63
CA GLU A 23 4.33 14.65 -24.40
C GLU A 23 4.25 13.64 -23.24
N LYS A 24 3.07 13.07 -23.01
CA LYS A 24 2.87 12.08 -21.97
C LYS A 24 3.71 10.82 -22.20
N THR A 25 3.76 10.35 -23.44
CA THR A 25 4.52 9.16 -23.82
C THR A 25 6.02 9.41 -23.67
N HIS A 26 6.51 10.54 -24.17
CA HIS A 26 7.90 10.94 -24.02
C HIS A 26 8.29 11.07 -22.53
N LYS A 27 7.47 11.76 -21.74
CA LYS A 27 7.69 11.88 -20.30
C LYS A 27 7.73 10.51 -19.61
N LYS A 28 6.87 9.57 -20.01
CA LYS A 28 6.88 8.19 -19.48
C LYS A 28 8.22 7.50 -19.75
N PHE A 29 8.77 7.61 -20.96
CA PHE A 29 10.08 7.04 -21.29
C PHE A 29 11.22 7.68 -20.49
N ILE A 30 11.25 9.01 -20.36
CA ILE A 30 12.25 9.70 -19.54
C ILE A 30 12.18 9.21 -18.09
N ARG A 31 10.98 9.14 -17.52
CA ARG A 31 10.76 8.67 -16.14
C ARG A 31 11.09 7.19 -15.93
N SER A 32 11.13 6.40 -17.01
CA SER A 32 11.63 5.02 -16.96
C SER A 32 13.15 4.91 -17.13
N GLY A 33 13.85 6.04 -17.25
CA GLY A 33 15.31 6.09 -17.34
C GLY A 33 15.88 6.02 -18.76
N ALA A 34 15.07 6.24 -19.80
CA ALA A 34 15.54 6.14 -21.20
C ALA A 34 16.68 7.10 -21.56
N ASN A 35 16.80 8.23 -20.86
CA ASN A 35 17.86 9.23 -21.08
C ASN A 35 19.08 9.03 -20.17
N LEU A 36 19.08 8.05 -19.28
CA LEU A 36 20.21 7.78 -18.41
C LEU A 36 21.37 7.14 -19.18
N PRO A 37 22.64 7.36 -18.76
CA PRO A 37 23.78 6.57 -19.20
C PRO A 37 23.59 5.07 -18.93
N ALA A 38 24.30 4.21 -19.67
CA ALA A 38 24.10 2.78 -19.64
C ALA A 38 24.30 2.15 -18.25
N ASP A 39 25.30 2.61 -17.51
CA ASP A 39 25.58 2.21 -16.13
C ASP A 39 24.41 2.54 -15.18
N LYS A 40 23.89 3.77 -15.24
CA LYS A 40 22.72 4.20 -14.45
C LYS A 40 21.44 3.48 -14.86
N GLN A 41 21.27 3.16 -16.15
CA GLN A 41 20.16 2.33 -16.61
C GLN A 41 20.24 0.91 -16.02
N ALA A 42 21.43 0.31 -15.97
CA ALA A 42 21.64 -0.99 -15.36
C ALA A 42 21.29 -0.96 -13.87
N ARG A 43 21.76 0.06 -13.13
CA ARG A 43 21.45 0.25 -11.74
C ARG A 43 19.93 0.46 -11.51
N LEU A 44 19.27 1.26 -12.32
CA LEU A 44 17.81 1.48 -12.24
C LEU A 44 17.02 0.18 -12.45
N ARG A 45 17.45 -0.69 -13.39
CA ARG A 45 16.83 -2.00 -13.58
C ARG A 45 16.96 -2.88 -12.34
N GLU A 46 18.14 -2.90 -11.73
CA GLU A 46 18.37 -3.67 -10.51
C GLU A 46 17.52 -3.15 -9.34
N ILE A 47 17.44 -1.83 -9.14
CA ILE A 47 16.58 -1.21 -8.13
C ILE A 47 15.12 -1.60 -8.36
N ASN A 48 14.62 -1.52 -9.60
CA ASN A 48 13.24 -1.89 -9.90
C ASN A 48 12.96 -3.37 -9.62
N LYS A 49 13.90 -4.26 -9.92
CA LYS A 49 13.80 -5.69 -9.61
C LYS A 49 13.72 -5.91 -8.09
N GLN A 50 14.63 -5.29 -7.33
CA GLN A 50 14.64 -5.39 -5.87
C GLN A 50 13.36 -4.83 -5.25
N LEU A 51 12.88 -3.67 -5.68
CA LEU A 51 11.63 -3.09 -5.22
C LEU A 51 10.42 -3.99 -5.50
N SER A 52 10.38 -4.66 -6.66
CA SER A 52 9.33 -5.62 -7.00
C SER A 52 9.35 -6.83 -6.06
N THR A 53 10.53 -7.43 -5.86
CA THR A 53 10.70 -8.57 -4.95
C THR A 53 10.33 -8.21 -3.51
N LEU A 54 10.84 -7.08 -3.00
CA LEU A 54 10.52 -6.61 -1.65
C LEU A 54 9.02 -6.32 -1.47
N GLY A 55 8.36 -5.75 -2.50
CA GLY A 55 6.91 -5.51 -2.48
C GLY A 55 6.10 -6.80 -2.41
N ILE A 56 6.50 -7.84 -3.14
CA ILE A 56 5.87 -9.17 -3.08
C ILE A 56 6.07 -9.79 -1.70
N THR A 57 7.30 -9.78 -1.18
CA THR A 57 7.60 -10.33 0.15
C THR A 57 6.82 -9.60 1.24
N PHE A 58 6.77 -8.27 1.20
CA PHE A 58 5.97 -7.46 2.13
C PHE A 58 4.50 -7.89 2.13
N SER A 59 3.91 -8.01 0.94
CA SER A 59 2.50 -8.39 0.79
C SER A 59 2.22 -9.81 1.28
N ASN A 60 3.12 -10.75 0.98
CA ASN A 60 2.99 -12.13 1.44
C ASN A 60 3.10 -12.25 2.96
N ASN A 61 3.99 -11.48 3.60
CA ASN A 61 4.11 -11.47 5.06
C ASN A 61 2.81 -10.99 5.71
N ILE A 62 2.20 -9.91 5.20
CA ILE A 62 0.90 -9.43 5.69
C ILE A 62 -0.21 -10.45 5.44
N LEU A 63 -0.21 -11.12 4.28
CA LEU A 63 -1.19 -12.15 3.96
C LEU A 63 -1.07 -13.36 4.88
N ASN A 64 0.16 -13.81 5.15
CA ASN A 64 0.42 -14.92 6.08
C ASN A 64 -0.13 -14.61 7.46
N GLU A 65 0.16 -13.43 8.01
CA GLU A 65 -0.35 -13.05 9.34
C GLU A 65 -1.88 -12.91 9.36
N ASN A 66 -2.50 -12.43 8.27
CA ASN A 66 -3.97 -12.42 8.17
C ASN A 66 -4.56 -13.84 8.22
N ASN A 67 -3.91 -14.81 7.58
CA ASN A 67 -4.38 -16.18 7.51
C ASN A 67 -4.06 -16.97 8.79
N ASP A 68 -2.94 -16.68 9.44
CA ASP A 68 -2.47 -17.39 10.64
C ASP A 68 -3.25 -16.95 11.88
N PHE A 69 -3.73 -15.70 11.94
CA PHE A 69 -4.48 -15.21 13.09
C PHE A 69 -5.88 -15.82 13.19
N LYS A 70 -6.17 -16.41 14.35
CA LYS A 70 -7.44 -17.02 14.69
C LYS A 70 -7.83 -16.66 16.12
N LEU A 71 -8.92 -15.92 16.28
CA LEU A 71 -9.51 -15.62 17.57
C LEU A 71 -10.71 -16.55 17.80
N TYR A 72 -10.53 -17.56 18.62
CA TYR A 72 -11.61 -18.46 19.04
C TYR A 72 -12.27 -17.93 20.31
N VAL A 73 -13.57 -17.72 20.25
CA VAL A 73 -14.40 -17.35 21.39
C VAL A 73 -15.19 -18.60 21.80
N GLY A 74 -15.12 -19.00 23.06
CA GLY A 74 -15.76 -20.22 23.57
C GLY A 74 -16.99 -19.98 24.49
N LYS A 75 -17.23 -18.71 24.86
CA LYS A 75 -18.33 -18.33 25.73
C LYS A 75 -19.33 -17.45 25.01
N GLU A 76 -20.60 -17.76 25.13
CA GLU A 76 -21.67 -17.00 24.50
C GLU A 76 -21.77 -15.56 25.04
N GLU A 77 -21.48 -15.36 26.33
CA GLU A 77 -21.45 -14.04 26.97
C GLU A 77 -20.47 -13.08 26.31
N ASP A 78 -19.35 -13.59 25.75
CA ASP A 78 -18.34 -12.81 25.06
C ASP A 78 -18.77 -12.33 23.64
N LEU A 79 -19.90 -12.85 23.16
CA LEU A 79 -20.49 -12.46 21.88
C LEU A 79 -21.49 -11.29 22.01
N ALA A 80 -21.63 -10.73 23.20
CA ALA A 80 -22.54 -9.62 23.43
C ALA A 80 -22.33 -8.48 22.42
N GLY A 81 -23.42 -7.97 21.87
CA GLY A 81 -23.41 -6.92 20.84
C GLY A 81 -23.27 -7.42 19.40
N LEU A 82 -22.73 -8.62 19.17
CA LEU A 82 -22.57 -9.15 17.82
C LEU A 82 -23.92 -9.55 17.20
N PRO A 83 -24.23 -9.15 15.95
CA PRO A 83 -25.44 -9.56 15.25
C PRO A 83 -25.53 -11.08 15.06
N GLN A 84 -26.75 -11.62 15.02
CA GLN A 84 -26.97 -13.08 14.90
C GLN A 84 -26.33 -13.66 13.64
N TRP A 85 -26.54 -13.03 12.48
CA TRP A 85 -25.96 -13.48 11.22
C TRP A 85 -24.42 -13.60 11.28
N PHE A 86 -23.78 -12.72 12.06
CA PHE A 86 -22.33 -12.72 12.19
C PHE A 86 -21.85 -13.81 13.15
N ARG A 87 -22.59 -14.09 14.22
CA ARG A 87 -22.33 -15.24 15.11
C ARG A 87 -22.48 -16.57 14.39
N GLU A 88 -23.52 -16.72 13.56
CA GLU A 88 -23.76 -17.92 12.75
C GLU A 88 -22.61 -18.15 11.74
N SER A 89 -22.16 -17.12 11.05
CA SER A 89 -20.99 -17.20 10.17
C SER A 89 -19.73 -17.62 10.92
N ALA A 90 -19.46 -16.99 12.08
CA ALA A 90 -18.28 -17.31 12.89
C ALA A 90 -18.32 -18.74 13.45
N MET A 91 -19.52 -19.25 13.79
CA MET A 91 -19.71 -20.64 14.22
C MET A 91 -19.45 -21.62 13.06
N ALA A 92 -19.93 -21.31 11.86
CA ALA A 92 -19.69 -22.13 10.67
C ALA A 92 -18.19 -22.19 10.32
N GLU A 93 -17.48 -21.07 10.41
CA GLU A 93 -16.03 -21.01 10.22
C GLU A 93 -15.26 -21.82 11.28
N ALA A 94 -15.66 -21.72 12.55
CA ALA A 94 -15.05 -22.51 13.61
C ALA A 94 -15.25 -24.01 13.41
N ARG A 95 -16.45 -24.44 13.01
CA ARG A 95 -16.75 -25.84 12.65
C ARG A 95 -15.89 -26.32 11.48
N ALA A 96 -15.72 -25.51 10.45
CA ALA A 96 -14.86 -25.84 9.30
C ALA A 96 -13.39 -26.05 9.68
N THR A 97 -12.95 -25.49 10.81
CA THR A 97 -11.59 -25.68 11.37
C THR A 97 -11.53 -26.75 12.46
N GLY A 98 -12.59 -27.55 12.65
CA GLY A 98 -12.65 -28.61 13.65
C GLY A 98 -12.85 -28.13 15.11
N GLN A 99 -13.29 -26.88 15.29
CA GLN A 99 -13.53 -26.29 16.63
C GLN A 99 -15.03 -26.13 16.87
N GLU A 100 -15.74 -27.26 17.05
CA GLU A 100 -17.16 -27.25 17.36
C GLU A 100 -17.45 -26.56 18.70
N GLY A 101 -18.58 -25.87 18.78
CA GLY A 101 -18.99 -25.13 19.97
C GLY A 101 -18.26 -23.81 20.23
N LYS A 102 -17.47 -23.34 19.27
CA LYS A 102 -16.78 -22.07 19.33
C LYS A 102 -17.17 -21.16 18.15
N TRP A 103 -16.74 -19.92 18.24
CA TRP A 103 -16.85 -18.91 17.18
C TRP A 103 -15.46 -18.46 16.75
N LEU A 104 -15.19 -18.48 15.46
CA LEU A 104 -13.90 -18.06 14.90
C LEU A 104 -14.01 -16.67 14.28
N PHE A 105 -13.13 -15.78 14.71
CA PHE A 105 -12.95 -14.46 14.12
C PHE A 105 -11.51 -14.30 13.59
N THR A 106 -11.39 -13.68 12.42
CA THR A 106 -10.12 -13.53 11.69
C THR A 106 -9.80 -12.06 11.41
N LEU A 107 -8.58 -11.78 10.89
CA LEU A 107 -8.20 -10.42 10.49
C LEU A 107 -8.75 -9.98 9.13
N HIS A 108 -9.45 -10.87 8.40
CA HIS A 108 -10.10 -10.48 7.15
C HIS A 108 -11.19 -9.43 7.38
N ASN A 109 -11.35 -8.51 6.44
CA ASN A 109 -12.27 -7.37 6.61
C ASN A 109 -13.71 -7.79 6.96
N ALA A 110 -14.21 -8.86 6.35
CA ALA A 110 -15.56 -9.37 6.61
C ALA A 110 -15.76 -9.85 8.07
N SER A 111 -14.69 -10.31 8.73
CA SER A 111 -14.71 -10.75 10.13
C SER A 111 -14.32 -9.62 11.08
N ARG A 112 -13.19 -8.94 10.83
CA ARG A 112 -12.63 -7.93 11.71
C ARG A 112 -13.51 -6.68 11.87
N LEU A 113 -14.03 -6.13 10.77
CA LEU A 113 -14.76 -4.86 10.82
C LEU A 113 -16.05 -4.97 11.62
N PRO A 114 -16.95 -5.97 11.37
CA PRO A 114 -18.12 -6.14 12.21
C PRO A 114 -17.79 -6.47 13.68
N PHE A 115 -16.71 -7.26 13.91
CA PHE A 115 -16.29 -7.57 15.27
C PHE A 115 -15.90 -6.31 16.04
N LEU A 116 -15.08 -5.44 15.48
CA LEU A 116 -14.67 -4.18 16.10
C LEU A 116 -15.84 -3.21 16.29
N GLN A 117 -16.81 -3.23 15.37
CA GLN A 117 -17.96 -2.34 15.37
C GLN A 117 -19.01 -2.73 16.41
N TYR A 118 -19.32 -4.02 16.53
CA TYR A 118 -20.49 -4.49 17.27
C TYR A 118 -20.17 -5.18 18.59
N SER A 119 -19.00 -5.83 18.74
CA SER A 119 -18.68 -6.56 19.98
C SER A 119 -18.72 -5.63 21.19
N ALA A 120 -19.44 -6.00 22.22
CA ALA A 120 -19.42 -5.32 23.52
C ALA A 120 -18.14 -5.63 24.33
N ASN A 121 -17.47 -6.77 24.06
CA ASN A 121 -16.29 -7.21 24.78
C ASN A 121 -15.05 -6.39 24.39
N ARG A 122 -14.71 -5.38 25.19
CA ARG A 122 -13.57 -4.48 24.93
C ARG A 122 -12.21 -5.20 24.89
N PRO A 123 -11.87 -6.12 25.81
CA PRO A 123 -10.64 -6.90 25.73
C PRO A 123 -10.45 -7.66 24.43
N LEU A 124 -11.49 -8.32 23.92
CA LEU A 124 -11.43 -9.04 22.65
C LEU A 124 -11.29 -8.08 21.45
N ARG A 125 -11.97 -6.91 21.48
CA ARG A 125 -11.74 -5.86 20.47
C ARG A 125 -10.30 -5.37 20.50
N GLU A 126 -9.72 -5.16 21.68
CA GLU A 126 -8.32 -4.74 21.81
C GLU A 126 -7.37 -5.79 21.24
N GLN A 127 -7.59 -7.07 21.52
CA GLN A 127 -6.81 -8.17 20.96
C GLN A 127 -6.86 -8.18 19.42
N MET A 128 -8.07 -8.10 18.85
CA MET A 128 -8.28 -8.03 17.41
C MET A 128 -7.61 -6.80 16.78
N TYR A 129 -7.75 -5.64 17.41
CA TYR A 129 -7.15 -4.39 16.95
C TYR A 129 -5.62 -4.45 16.97
N LYS A 130 -5.02 -4.89 18.10
CA LYS A 130 -3.57 -5.03 18.24
C LYS A 130 -2.99 -6.02 17.24
N ALA A 131 -3.65 -7.16 17.04
CA ALA A 131 -3.24 -8.12 16.04
C ALA A 131 -3.24 -7.51 14.62
N TYR A 132 -4.24 -6.70 14.30
CA TYR A 132 -4.34 -6.05 13.00
C TYR A 132 -3.28 -4.97 12.77
N ILE A 133 -3.04 -4.07 13.73
CA ILE A 133 -2.09 -2.96 13.55
C ILE A 133 -0.63 -3.41 13.63
N ASN A 134 -0.34 -4.52 14.29
CA ASN A 134 1.02 -5.05 14.44
C ASN A 134 1.42 -6.02 13.33
N ARG A 135 0.60 -6.19 12.30
CA ARG A 135 0.98 -7.07 11.17
C ARG A 135 2.29 -6.62 10.54
N GLY A 136 3.20 -7.55 10.34
CA GLY A 136 4.54 -7.29 9.84
C GLY A 136 5.46 -6.59 10.85
N ASN A 137 5.11 -6.57 12.14
CA ASN A 137 5.88 -5.90 13.20
C ASN A 137 6.04 -6.79 14.46
N ASN A 138 6.04 -8.11 14.29
CA ASN A 138 6.05 -9.06 15.40
C ASN A 138 7.43 -9.66 15.70
N ASN A 139 8.51 -9.21 15.05
CA ASN A 139 9.87 -9.76 15.15
C ASN A 139 9.96 -11.26 14.84
N ASP A 140 9.13 -11.73 13.92
CA ASP A 140 9.04 -13.11 13.46
C ASP A 140 9.40 -13.25 11.97
N LYS A 141 9.12 -14.42 11.38
CA LYS A 141 9.38 -14.72 9.97
C LYS A 141 8.63 -13.78 8.99
N ASN A 142 7.54 -13.15 9.43
CA ASN A 142 6.71 -12.24 8.64
C ASN A 142 7.04 -10.75 8.93
N ASP A 143 8.11 -10.46 9.65
CA ASP A 143 8.48 -9.08 10.00
C ASP A 143 8.87 -8.25 8.77
N ASN A 144 8.26 -7.09 8.62
CA ASN A 144 8.44 -6.19 7.48
C ASN A 144 9.34 -4.97 7.77
N LYS A 145 9.84 -4.78 8.99
CA LYS A 145 10.61 -3.57 9.36
C LYS A 145 11.84 -3.37 8.47
N LYS A 146 12.61 -4.43 8.27
CA LYS A 146 13.79 -4.39 7.39
C LYS A 146 13.39 -4.16 5.93
N ILE A 147 12.32 -4.79 5.47
CA ILE A 147 11.79 -4.65 4.11
C ILE A 147 11.37 -3.18 3.86
N ILE A 148 10.70 -2.55 4.82
CA ILE A 148 10.30 -1.13 4.73
C ILE A 148 11.55 -0.24 4.62
N ALA A 149 12.57 -0.45 5.45
CA ALA A 149 13.81 0.32 5.42
C ALA A 149 14.51 0.19 4.05
N ASP A 150 14.60 -1.03 3.51
CA ASP A 150 15.20 -1.29 2.20
C ASP A 150 14.38 -0.65 1.06
N ILE A 151 13.04 -0.73 1.10
CA ILE A 151 12.17 -0.09 0.11
C ILE A 151 12.36 1.44 0.14
N VAL A 152 12.40 2.07 1.32
CA VAL A 152 12.58 3.52 1.44
C VAL A 152 13.93 3.95 0.87
N ARG A 153 15.01 3.25 1.21
CA ARG A 153 16.37 3.49 0.70
C ARG A 153 16.42 3.37 -0.83
N LEU A 154 15.88 2.28 -1.39
CA LEU A 154 15.88 2.05 -2.83
C LEU A 154 15.00 3.07 -3.59
N ARG A 155 13.88 3.50 -3.01
CA ARG A 155 13.04 4.56 -3.57
C ARG A 155 13.76 5.90 -3.63
N LEU A 156 14.52 6.25 -2.58
CA LEU A 156 15.34 7.46 -2.59
C LEU A 156 16.41 7.38 -3.67
N GLU A 157 17.17 6.29 -3.74
CA GLU A 157 18.19 6.08 -4.78
C GLU A 157 17.60 6.17 -6.19
N LYS A 158 16.44 5.54 -6.41
CA LYS A 158 15.70 5.65 -7.69
C LYS A 158 15.36 7.09 -8.04
N ALA A 159 14.86 7.87 -7.09
CA ALA A 159 14.52 9.26 -7.32
C ALA A 159 15.75 10.09 -7.69
N GLN A 160 16.84 9.92 -6.96
CA GLN A 160 18.11 10.61 -7.22
C GLN A 160 18.72 10.25 -8.58
N LEU A 161 18.68 8.98 -9.00
CA LEU A 161 19.11 8.55 -10.33
C LEU A 161 18.30 9.24 -11.45
N LEU A 162 17.02 9.53 -11.18
CA LEU A 162 16.12 10.18 -12.13
C LEU A 162 16.11 11.71 -12.02
N GLY A 163 16.99 12.30 -11.17
CA GLY A 163 17.17 13.75 -11.04
C GLY A 163 16.22 14.43 -10.05
N PHE A 164 15.62 13.67 -9.13
CA PHE A 164 14.77 14.20 -8.07
C PHE A 164 15.47 14.11 -6.71
N ASP A 165 15.23 15.07 -5.85
CA ASP A 165 15.76 15.14 -4.47
C ASP A 165 15.15 14.10 -3.54
N CYS A 166 13.86 13.76 -3.75
CA CYS A 166 13.15 12.77 -2.96
C CYS A 166 12.13 11.98 -3.80
N TYR A 167 11.71 10.82 -3.28
CA TYR A 167 10.77 9.94 -3.98
C TYR A 167 9.37 10.54 -4.11
N SER A 168 8.92 11.33 -3.13
CA SER A 168 7.63 12.00 -3.21
C SER A 168 7.57 12.99 -4.39
N ASN A 169 8.60 13.80 -4.59
CA ASN A 169 8.68 14.71 -5.73
C ASN A 169 8.75 13.97 -7.07
N PHE A 170 9.48 12.85 -7.15
CA PHE A 170 9.44 11.99 -8.32
C PHE A 170 8.02 11.47 -8.63
N VAL A 171 7.27 11.01 -7.63
CA VAL A 171 5.91 10.50 -7.85
C VAL A 171 4.97 11.63 -8.25
N LEU A 172 5.03 12.75 -7.52
CA LEU A 172 4.10 13.88 -7.67
C LEU A 172 4.30 14.71 -8.94
N ASP A 173 5.50 14.73 -9.51
CA ASP A 173 5.81 15.48 -10.74
C ASP A 173 4.80 15.24 -11.88
N ASN A 174 4.24 14.06 -11.98
CA ASN A 174 3.25 13.69 -13.00
C ASN A 174 1.80 13.66 -12.49
N THR A 175 1.52 14.26 -11.35
CA THR A 175 0.19 14.40 -10.75
C THR A 175 -0.27 15.86 -10.78
N MET A 176 -1.51 16.11 -10.34
CA MET A 176 -2.07 17.45 -10.24
C MET A 176 -1.34 18.33 -9.22
N ALA A 177 -0.86 17.75 -8.12
CA ALA A 177 -0.17 18.47 -7.05
C ALA A 177 1.27 18.89 -7.40
N LYS A 178 1.93 18.22 -8.35
CA LYS A 178 3.28 18.53 -8.87
C LYS A 178 4.44 18.28 -7.91
N ASN A 179 4.34 18.65 -6.65
CA ASN A 179 5.40 18.54 -5.65
C ASN A 179 4.85 18.30 -4.24
N SER A 180 5.76 17.93 -3.34
CA SER A 180 5.41 17.62 -1.95
C SER A 180 4.94 18.83 -1.15
N THR A 181 5.46 20.02 -1.42
CA THR A 181 5.06 21.26 -0.74
C THR A 181 3.57 21.54 -0.97
N ALA A 182 3.11 21.51 -2.25
CA ALA A 182 1.71 21.71 -2.57
C ALA A 182 0.76 20.71 -1.88
N VAL A 183 1.22 19.44 -1.72
CA VAL A 183 0.45 18.43 -0.97
C VAL A 183 0.38 18.78 0.51
N MET A 184 1.51 19.16 1.11
CA MET A 184 1.55 19.51 2.54
C MET A 184 0.73 20.76 2.86
N ASP A 185 0.79 21.77 2.00
CA ASP A 185 -0.01 22.99 2.16
C ASP A 185 -1.52 22.68 2.11
N PHE A 186 -1.92 21.84 1.14
CA PHE A 186 -3.30 21.39 1.04
C PHE A 186 -3.76 20.58 2.27
N LEU A 187 -2.93 19.64 2.74
CA LEU A 187 -3.26 18.83 3.92
C LEU A 187 -3.29 19.67 5.20
N ASN A 188 -2.35 20.58 5.38
CA ASN A 188 -2.33 21.49 6.53
C ASN A 188 -3.56 22.41 6.56
N ASN A 189 -3.98 22.89 5.38
CA ASN A 189 -5.20 23.66 5.26
C ASN A 189 -6.43 22.85 5.67
N LEU A 190 -6.58 21.60 5.16
CA LEU A 190 -7.67 20.71 5.58
C LEU A 190 -7.64 20.42 7.08
N TRP A 191 -6.45 20.18 7.63
CA TRP A 191 -6.24 19.86 9.03
C TRP A 191 -6.66 21.01 9.95
N SER A 192 -6.37 22.25 9.55
CA SER A 192 -6.75 23.45 10.31
C SER A 192 -8.27 23.59 10.49
N TYR A 193 -9.07 23.08 9.54
CA TYR A 193 -10.54 23.07 9.65
C TYR A 193 -11.10 21.82 10.33
N ALA A 194 -10.42 20.68 10.19
CA ALA A 194 -10.89 19.40 10.73
C ALA A 194 -10.64 19.27 12.23
N LEU A 195 -9.42 19.64 12.67
CA LEU A 195 -8.99 19.46 14.06
C LEU A 195 -9.92 20.14 15.10
N PRO A 196 -10.41 21.40 14.89
CA PRO A 196 -11.30 22.03 15.86
C PRO A 196 -12.69 21.38 15.98
N LYS A 197 -13.04 20.47 15.03
CA LYS A 197 -14.33 19.78 15.01
C LYS A 197 -14.26 18.31 15.46
N ALA A 198 -13.04 17.79 15.67
CA ALA A 198 -12.81 16.43 16.14
C ALA A 198 -12.77 16.37 17.68
#